data_c04a93a8fb502bff994a73777053036e
#
_entry.id   c04a93a8fb502bff994a73777053036e
#
_cell.length_a   1.000
_cell.length_b   1.000
_cell.length_c   1.000
_cell.angle_alpha   90.00
_cell.angle_beta   90.00
_cell.angle_gamma   90.00
#
_symmetry.space_group_name_H-M   'P 1'
#
loop_
_entity.id
_entity.type
_entity.pdbx_description
1 polymer ?
#
loop_
_entity_poly.entity_id
_entity_poly.type
_entity_poly.pdbx_seq_one_letter_code
_entity_poly.pdbx_strand_id
1 'polypeptide(L)'
;VASFDWCRNIASYALETVAPEKLIMGQPFYGRTWGSVNADKAFYHSGIERQIREFDVQRIEKDGGVFYFSYTVPLTVTAYFDNAHTIVERSLMYKNMGVLSTGFWCLGQEDPSVWDYIRCTK
;
A
#
# COMPACT_ATOMS: atom_id res chain seq x y z
N VAL A 1 -1.42 -2.95 3.35
CA VAL A 1 -2.82 -3.19 3.43
C VAL A 1 -3.16 -4.54 2.80
N ALA A 2 -2.97 -4.73 1.50
CA ALA A 2 -3.03 -6.04 0.88
C ALA A 2 -1.61 -6.51 0.54
N SER A 3 -1.26 -7.76 0.87
CA SER A 3 0.07 -8.28 0.59
C SER A 3 0.31 -8.39 -0.93
N PHE A 4 1.56 -8.35 -1.32
CA PHE A 4 1.97 -8.47 -2.72
C PHE A 4 1.50 -9.79 -3.35
N ASP A 5 1.66 -10.91 -2.63
CA ASP A 5 1.25 -12.23 -3.12
C ASP A 5 -0.27 -12.35 -3.24
N TRP A 6 -1.02 -11.78 -2.31
CA TRP A 6 -2.48 -11.73 -2.42
C TRP A 6 -2.92 -10.95 -3.66
N CYS A 7 -2.31 -9.78 -3.91
CA CYS A 7 -2.58 -8.97 -5.09
C CYS A 7 -2.26 -9.72 -6.39
N ARG A 8 -1.14 -10.45 -6.41
CA ARG A 8 -0.75 -11.30 -7.56
C ARG A 8 -1.78 -12.40 -7.81
N ASN A 9 -2.20 -13.11 -6.77
CA ASN A 9 -3.17 -14.20 -6.88
C ASN A 9 -4.53 -13.70 -7.39
N ILE A 10 -5.00 -12.55 -6.90
CA ILE A 10 -6.25 -11.93 -7.37
C ILE A 10 -6.14 -11.52 -8.83
N ALA A 11 -5.01 -10.91 -9.23
CA ALA A 11 -4.80 -10.54 -10.63
C ALA A 11 -4.74 -11.79 -11.55
N SER A 12 -4.05 -12.85 -11.13
CA SER A 12 -4.00 -14.12 -11.87
C SER A 12 -5.40 -14.71 -12.06
N TYR A 13 -6.18 -14.79 -10.99
CA TYR A 13 -7.54 -15.29 -11.05
C TYR A 13 -8.44 -14.45 -11.99
N ALA A 14 -8.33 -13.12 -11.92
CA ALA A 14 -9.10 -12.24 -12.78
C ALA A 14 -8.74 -12.42 -14.26
N LEU A 15 -7.48 -12.64 -14.58
CA LEU A 15 -6.99 -12.85 -15.95
C LEU A 15 -7.44 -14.18 -16.57
N GLU A 16 -7.94 -15.14 -15.77
CA GLU A 16 -8.52 -16.38 -16.31
C GLU A 16 -9.84 -16.13 -17.09
N THR A 17 -10.55 -15.05 -16.78
CA THR A 17 -11.89 -14.79 -17.31
C THR A 17 -12.07 -13.39 -17.89
N VAL A 18 -11.20 -12.45 -17.54
CA VAL A 18 -11.30 -11.04 -17.95
C VAL A 18 -10.05 -10.65 -18.74
N ALA A 19 -10.26 -10.07 -19.91
CA ALA A 19 -9.18 -9.57 -20.75
C ALA A 19 -8.41 -8.45 -20.04
N PRO A 20 -7.05 -8.42 -20.12
CA PRO A 20 -6.22 -7.50 -19.33
C PRO A 20 -6.56 -6.02 -19.51
N GLU A 21 -6.97 -5.62 -20.74
CA GLU A 21 -7.35 -4.26 -21.06
C GLU A 21 -8.66 -3.79 -20.39
N LYS A 22 -9.43 -4.72 -19.83
CA LYS A 22 -10.66 -4.46 -19.06
C LYS A 22 -10.42 -4.44 -17.55
N LEU A 23 -9.20 -4.77 -17.09
CA LEU A 23 -8.87 -4.81 -15.68
C LEU A 23 -8.25 -3.49 -15.23
N ILE A 24 -8.73 -2.99 -14.08
CA ILE A 24 -8.12 -1.88 -13.35
C ILE A 24 -7.78 -2.40 -11.96
N MET A 25 -6.48 -2.48 -11.64
CA MET A 25 -6.03 -2.95 -10.34
C MET A 25 -5.95 -1.79 -9.34
N GLY A 26 -6.78 -1.87 -8.29
CA GLY A 26 -6.82 -0.87 -7.22
C GLY A 26 -5.60 -0.95 -6.30
N GLN A 27 -5.03 0.20 -5.96
CA GLN A 27 -3.92 0.33 -5.01
C GLN A 27 -4.23 1.36 -3.94
N PRO A 28 -3.90 1.09 -2.64
CA PRO A 28 -4.12 2.04 -1.57
C PRO A 28 -3.00 3.08 -1.49
N PHE A 29 -3.38 4.34 -1.30
CA PHE A 29 -2.49 5.43 -0.91
C PHE A 29 -2.51 5.68 0.62
N TYR A 30 -3.01 4.74 1.38
CA TYR A 30 -3.18 4.85 2.83
C TYR A 30 -2.59 3.65 3.57
N GLY A 31 -2.28 3.84 4.84
CA GLY A 31 -1.94 2.79 5.77
C GLY A 31 -3.09 2.44 6.71
N ARG A 32 -2.99 1.32 7.38
CA ARG A 32 -3.90 0.92 8.46
C ARG A 32 -3.14 0.47 9.69
N THR A 33 -3.71 0.73 10.86
CA THR A 33 -3.20 0.25 12.14
C THR A 33 -4.06 -0.86 12.68
N TRP A 34 -3.41 -1.78 13.38
CA TRP A 34 -4.03 -2.80 14.21
C TRP A 34 -3.42 -2.73 15.61
N GLY A 35 -4.20 -2.98 16.63
CA GLY A 35 -3.75 -2.95 18.00
C GLY A 35 -4.68 -3.72 18.92
N SER A 36 -4.28 -3.82 20.19
CA SER A 36 -5.03 -4.58 21.19
C SER A 36 -6.36 -3.91 21.58
N VAL A 37 -6.51 -2.60 21.36
CA VAL A 37 -7.76 -1.86 21.65
C VAL A 37 -7.91 -0.69 20.67
N ASN A 38 -9.01 -0.64 19.92
CA ASN A 38 -9.49 0.49 19.09
C ASN A 38 -8.45 1.16 18.16
N ALA A 39 -7.51 0.39 17.63
CA ALA A 39 -6.45 0.91 16.76
C ALA A 39 -6.77 0.85 15.25
N ASP A 40 -7.94 0.33 14.87
CA ASP A 40 -8.35 0.10 13.49
C ASP A 40 -8.68 1.40 12.74
N LYS A 41 -7.63 2.15 12.42
CA LYS A 41 -7.77 3.41 11.67
C LYS A 41 -7.01 3.38 10.36
N ALA A 42 -7.57 4.00 9.35
CA ALA A 42 -6.85 4.35 8.13
C ALA A 42 -6.06 5.64 8.35
N PHE A 43 -4.85 5.71 7.80
CA PHE A 43 -3.96 6.87 7.91
C PHE A 43 -3.48 7.30 6.53
N TYR A 44 -3.38 8.61 6.35
CA TYR A 44 -2.67 9.21 5.22
C TYR A 44 -1.16 8.99 5.40
N HIS A 45 -0.41 9.05 4.33
CA HIS A 45 1.06 8.92 4.40
C HIS A 45 1.69 9.92 5.40
N SER A 46 1.26 11.17 5.38
CA SER A 46 1.70 12.19 6.35
C SER A 46 1.38 11.83 7.82
N GLY A 47 0.29 11.10 8.04
CA GLY A 47 -0.05 10.56 9.36
C GLY A 47 0.88 9.44 9.80
N ILE A 48 1.31 8.58 8.87
CA ILE A 48 2.30 7.54 9.11
C ILE A 48 3.65 8.15 9.51
N GLU A 49 4.15 9.11 8.73
CA GLU A 49 5.41 9.82 9.06
C GLU A 49 5.34 10.52 10.42
N ARG A 50 4.19 11.12 10.75
CA ARG A 50 3.98 11.74 12.07
C ARG A 50 4.08 10.71 13.18
N GLN A 51 3.44 9.55 13.05
CA GLN A 51 3.52 8.47 14.04
C GLN A 51 4.95 7.96 14.22
N ILE A 52 5.69 7.77 13.14
CA ILE A 52 7.09 7.35 13.17
C ILE A 52 7.91 8.33 14.04
N ARG A 53 7.71 9.63 13.87
CA ARG A 53 8.40 10.67 14.65
C ARG A 53 7.90 10.78 16.09
N GLU A 54 6.58 10.77 16.29
CA GLU A 54 5.93 10.98 17.59
C GLU A 54 6.22 9.85 18.58
N PHE A 55 6.26 8.61 18.07
CA PHE A 55 6.48 7.41 18.88
C PHE A 55 7.90 6.85 18.77
N ASP A 56 8.84 7.63 18.20
CA ASP A 56 10.25 7.27 18.05
C ASP A 56 10.45 5.85 17.52
N VAL A 57 9.80 5.53 16.40
CA VAL A 57 9.83 4.22 15.78
C VAL A 57 11.25 3.89 15.32
N GLN A 58 11.88 2.93 15.97
CA GLN A 58 13.28 2.56 15.73
C GLN A 58 13.47 1.64 14.51
N ARG A 59 12.41 0.95 14.09
CA ARG A 59 12.50 -0.05 13.04
C ARG A 59 11.27 -0.09 12.17
N ILE A 60 11.50 -0.06 10.86
CA ILE A 60 10.49 -0.28 9.83
C ILE A 60 10.88 -1.57 9.11
N GLU A 61 9.95 -2.49 9.01
CA GLU A 61 10.13 -3.81 8.41
C GLU A 61 9.24 -3.96 7.19
N LYS A 62 9.51 -4.98 6.37
CA LYS A 62 8.70 -5.32 5.18
C LYS A 62 8.21 -6.76 5.29
N ASP A 63 6.90 -6.95 5.15
CA ASP A 63 6.27 -8.27 5.15
C ASP A 63 5.23 -8.33 4.03
N GLY A 64 5.22 -9.42 3.27
CA GLY A 64 4.29 -9.63 2.17
C GLY A 64 4.27 -8.50 1.14
N GLY A 65 5.38 -7.77 0.96
CA GLY A 65 5.50 -6.63 0.03
C GLY A 65 4.94 -5.31 0.56
N VAL A 66 4.59 -5.22 1.86
CA VAL A 66 4.09 -4.01 2.54
C VAL A 66 5.02 -3.63 3.67
N PHE A 67 5.25 -2.34 3.89
CA PHE A 67 5.97 -1.87 5.06
C PHE A 67 5.07 -1.87 6.29
N TYR A 68 5.66 -2.18 7.44
CA TYR A 68 5.01 -2.06 8.74
C TYR A 68 6.00 -1.63 9.83
N PHE A 69 5.47 -1.09 10.90
CA PHE A 69 6.17 -0.82 12.14
C PHE A 69 5.23 -1.05 13.33
N SER A 70 5.82 -1.23 14.50
CA SER A 70 5.08 -1.36 15.76
C SER A 70 5.67 -0.43 16.82
N TYR A 71 4.82 0.10 17.66
CA TYR A 71 5.21 0.83 18.87
C TYR A 71 4.26 0.47 20.00
N THR A 72 4.73 0.65 21.24
CA THR A 72 3.95 0.33 22.44
C THR A 72 3.72 1.61 23.25
N VAL A 73 2.45 1.98 23.40
CA VAL A 73 2.01 3.08 24.28
C VAL A 73 0.79 2.54 25.03
N PRO A 74 0.77 2.34 26.31
CA PRO A 74 -0.07 1.45 27.15
C PRO A 74 -0.71 0.24 26.41
N LEU A 75 -0.69 0.25 25.07
CA LEU A 75 -1.14 -0.84 24.17
C LEU A 75 -0.19 -0.93 22.97
N THR A 76 -0.04 -2.12 22.38
CA THR A 76 0.73 -2.32 21.15
C THR A 76 -0.10 -1.94 19.95
N VAL A 77 0.45 -1.10 19.08
CA VAL A 77 -0.13 -0.73 17.79
C VAL A 77 0.81 -1.15 16.67
N THR A 78 0.28 -1.81 15.65
CA THR A 78 1.01 -2.14 14.42
C THR A 78 0.37 -1.40 13.26
N ALA A 79 1.17 -0.66 12.50
CA ALA A 79 0.73 0.05 11.31
C ALA A 79 1.32 -0.60 10.06
N TYR A 80 0.47 -0.90 9.08
CA TYR A 80 0.85 -1.33 7.73
C TYR A 80 0.52 -0.21 6.75
N PHE A 81 1.44 0.07 5.86
CA PHE A 81 1.26 1.18 4.91
C PHE A 81 1.95 0.91 3.57
N ASP A 82 1.48 1.61 2.55
CA ASP A 82 2.12 1.67 1.25
C ASP A 82 2.80 3.04 1.06
N ASN A 83 3.96 3.03 0.43
CA ASN A 83 4.71 4.22 0.01
C ASN A 83 5.01 4.14 -1.50
N ALA A 84 5.71 5.12 -2.04
CA ALA A 84 6.09 5.14 -3.45
C ALA A 84 6.75 3.83 -3.90
N HIS A 85 7.64 3.27 -3.10
CA HIS A 85 8.37 2.05 -3.45
C HIS A 85 7.44 0.84 -3.61
N THR A 86 6.55 0.58 -2.62
CA THR A 86 5.64 -0.57 -2.69
C THR A 86 4.57 -0.41 -3.77
N ILE A 87 4.12 0.81 -4.02
CA ILE A 87 3.19 1.13 -5.11
C ILE A 87 3.83 0.84 -6.47
N VAL A 88 5.08 1.26 -6.67
CA VAL A 88 5.81 1.02 -7.92
C VAL A 88 6.09 -0.47 -8.12
N GLU A 89 6.55 -1.19 -7.10
CA GLU A 89 6.75 -2.65 -7.18
C GLU A 89 5.48 -3.38 -7.61
N ARG A 90 4.35 -3.03 -7.00
CA ARG A 90 3.05 -3.64 -7.30
C ARG A 90 2.57 -3.28 -8.71
N SER A 91 2.76 -2.04 -9.14
CA SER A 91 2.45 -1.60 -10.51
C SER A 91 3.26 -2.35 -11.55
N LEU A 92 4.55 -2.58 -11.30
CA LEU A 92 5.41 -3.38 -12.18
C LEU A 92 4.96 -4.84 -12.24
N MET A 93 4.55 -5.41 -11.11
CA MET A 93 3.98 -6.77 -11.09
C MET A 93 2.75 -6.86 -11.99
N TYR A 94 1.78 -5.95 -11.85
CA TYR A 94 0.58 -5.96 -12.70
C TYR A 94 0.92 -5.76 -14.17
N LYS A 95 1.85 -4.84 -14.48
CA LYS A 95 2.34 -4.62 -15.86
C LYS A 95 2.95 -5.89 -16.45
N ASN A 96 3.75 -6.63 -15.69
CA ASN A 96 4.35 -7.89 -16.13
C ASN A 96 3.31 -9.00 -16.34
N MET A 97 2.15 -8.90 -15.71
CA MET A 97 0.99 -9.77 -15.92
C MET A 97 0.08 -9.30 -17.09
N GLY A 98 0.42 -8.19 -17.76
CA GLY A 98 -0.33 -7.63 -18.88
C GLY A 98 -1.42 -6.64 -18.48
N VAL A 99 -1.60 -6.34 -17.20
CA VAL A 99 -2.58 -5.34 -16.73
C VAL A 99 -1.90 -3.98 -16.62
N LEU A 100 -2.26 -3.06 -17.50
CA LEU A 100 -1.63 -1.74 -17.62
C LEU A 100 -2.36 -0.63 -16.84
N SER A 101 -3.61 -0.89 -16.42
CA SER A 101 -4.44 0.11 -15.76
C SER A 101 -4.45 -0.11 -14.25
N THR A 102 -4.12 0.95 -13.49
CA THR A 102 -4.22 0.98 -12.04
C THR A 102 -5.03 2.16 -11.56
N GLY A 103 -5.83 1.98 -10.52
CA GLY A 103 -6.58 3.01 -9.84
C GLY A 103 -6.06 3.20 -8.41
N PHE A 104 -6.13 4.40 -7.89
CA PHE A 104 -5.60 4.72 -6.56
C PHE A 104 -6.67 5.31 -5.65
N TRP A 105 -6.73 4.85 -4.42
CA TRP A 105 -7.58 5.45 -3.39
C TRP A 105 -6.73 6.00 -2.26
N CYS A 106 -6.72 7.29 -2.02
CA CYS A 106 -7.22 8.33 -2.89
C CYS A 106 -6.21 9.49 -2.91
N LEU A 107 -6.35 10.40 -3.87
CA LEU A 107 -5.52 11.59 -3.98
C LEU A 107 -5.48 12.40 -2.68
N GLY A 108 -4.31 12.89 -2.31
CA GLY A 108 -4.04 13.61 -1.08
C GLY A 108 -3.69 12.71 0.12
N GLN A 109 -3.65 11.39 -0.06
CA GLN A 109 -3.25 10.41 0.96
C GLN A 109 -1.91 9.75 0.65
N GLU A 110 -1.41 9.92 -0.56
CA GLU A 110 -0.21 9.30 -1.08
C GLU A 110 1.07 9.81 -0.44
N ASP A 111 2.12 9.00 -0.58
CA ASP A 111 3.50 9.45 -0.53
C ASP A 111 3.76 10.33 -1.76
N PRO A 112 4.04 11.64 -1.62
CA PRO A 112 4.17 12.54 -2.77
C PRO A 112 5.24 12.11 -3.77
N SER A 113 6.28 11.38 -3.33
CA SER A 113 7.34 10.89 -4.21
C SER A 113 6.86 9.84 -5.21
N VAL A 114 5.65 9.27 -5.03
CA VAL A 114 5.08 8.33 -6.00
C VAL A 114 4.93 8.96 -7.40
N TRP A 115 4.72 10.27 -7.47
CA TRP A 115 4.55 11.00 -8.73
C TRP A 115 5.83 11.15 -9.55
N ASP A 116 6.99 10.89 -8.95
CA ASP A 116 8.26 10.80 -9.68
C ASP A 116 8.33 9.55 -10.57
N TYR A 117 7.55 8.53 -10.26
CA TYR A 117 7.57 7.22 -10.93
C TYR A 117 6.31 6.92 -11.74
N ILE A 118 5.16 7.44 -11.33
CA ILE A 118 3.88 7.21 -12.00
C ILE A 118 3.59 8.36 -12.95
N ARG A 119 3.47 8.04 -14.24
CA ARG A 119 3.06 9.00 -15.27
C ARG A 119 1.74 8.57 -15.88
N CYS A 120 0.78 9.48 -15.89
CA CYS A 120 -0.45 9.27 -16.67
C CYS A 120 -0.10 9.36 -18.15
N THR A 121 -0.26 8.27 -18.89
CA THR A 121 -0.25 8.30 -20.36
C THR A 121 -1.68 8.55 -20.85
N LYS A 122 -1.83 9.55 -21.73
CA LYS A 122 -3.11 9.79 -22.44
C LYS A 122 -3.32 8.74 -23.53
#